data_b4ec86a361d213a1e690dfa4072c41e3
#
_entry.id   b4ec86a361d213a1e690dfa4072c41e3
#
_cell.length_a   1.000
_cell.length_b   1.000
_cell.length_c   1.000
_cell.angle_alpha   90.00
_cell.angle_beta   90.00
_cell.angle_gamma   90.00
#
_symmetry.space_group_name_H-M   'P 1'
#
loop_
_entity.id
_entity.type
_entity.pdbx_description
1 polymer ?
#
loop_
_entity_poly.entity_id
_entity_poly.type
_entity_poly.pdbx_seq_one_letter_code
_entity_poly.pdbx_strand_id
1 'polypeptide(L)'
;MKFNFLTIISAGLILFAGCQSKSQTESKNATDSTKTVTKTADAPASTVDVSKIKPADAKTILARKQVPILCYHQVRNWKPTDGKVGKDYIVEEQNFRDQIKMLADSGYHTILPDQLYAYLNTGAALPSKPIMLTFDDTDMDQFTFVRPTLQKYGYKAVYFIMTVSIGRKGKFVDYMTKEQIKQLSDEGNVIGSHTYDHKNFKKYAGKDWEEQLDKPTKKLEEITGKKMTEFAYPFGLWNSQGFPELKKRGFRMAFSLADKRDQNDPLYTIRRIIASGYWSPKTLSNNIKLSF
;
A
#
# COMPACT_ATOMS: atom_id res chain seq x y z
N MET A 1 -7.81 -7.48 63.75
CA MET A 1 -7.74 -6.23 64.52
C MET A 1 -8.44 -5.15 63.71
N LYS A 2 -9.59 -4.67 64.21
CA LYS A 2 -10.42 -3.60 63.66
C LYS A 2 -9.86 -2.27 64.10
N PHE A 3 -9.84 -1.26 63.26
CA PHE A 3 -10.03 0.13 63.72
C PHE A 3 -10.69 0.95 62.58
N ASN A 4 -11.90 1.41 62.90
CA ASN A 4 -12.66 2.49 62.28
C ASN A 4 -12.19 3.84 62.85
N PHE A 5 -12.37 4.91 62.06
CA PHE A 5 -12.81 6.25 62.50
C PHE A 5 -12.66 7.21 61.28
N LEU A 6 -13.50 8.02 60.94
CA LEU A 6 -14.74 8.71 61.25
C LEU A 6 -14.66 10.08 60.53
N THR A 7 -15.71 10.42 59.90
CA THR A 7 -16.17 11.58 59.19
C THR A 7 -15.87 12.95 59.83
N ILE A 8 -15.62 14.02 59.04
CA ILE A 8 -16.11 15.36 59.34
C ILE A 8 -16.53 16.08 58.05
N ILE A 9 -17.79 16.55 58.08
CA ILE A 9 -18.48 17.44 57.13
C ILE A 9 -18.29 18.87 57.59
N SER A 10 -18.05 19.81 56.69
CA SER A 10 -18.33 21.21 56.94
C SER A 10 -18.87 21.91 55.69
N ALA A 11 -20.11 22.26 55.71
CA ALA A 11 -20.79 23.11 54.75
C ALA A 11 -20.50 24.60 55.08
N GLY A 12 -20.27 25.39 54.06
CA GLY A 12 -20.18 26.85 54.19
C GLY A 12 -20.86 27.53 53.01
N LEU A 13 -22.08 27.94 53.19
CA LEU A 13 -22.89 28.71 52.29
C LEU A 13 -22.62 30.18 52.52
N ILE A 14 -22.25 30.98 51.52
CA ILE A 14 -22.34 32.44 51.58
C ILE A 14 -22.94 32.94 50.28
N LEU A 15 -24.16 33.47 50.39
CA LEU A 15 -24.86 34.32 49.43
C LEU A 15 -24.39 35.76 49.59
N PHE A 16 -24.06 36.45 48.52
CA PHE A 16 -24.26 37.89 48.43
C PHE A 16 -24.67 38.31 47.00
N ALA A 17 -25.66 39.18 47.00
CA ALA A 17 -26.39 39.70 45.87
C ALA A 17 -25.76 40.96 45.27
N GLY A 18 -25.89 41.13 43.97
CA GLY A 18 -26.27 42.36 43.29
C GLY A 18 -25.23 43.42 43.04
N CYS A 19 -24.98 43.72 41.78
CA CYS A 19 -25.26 45.04 41.19
C CYS A 19 -24.99 45.00 39.68
N GLN A 20 -25.99 45.44 38.90
CA GLN A 20 -25.87 45.76 37.49
C GLN A 20 -25.03 47.03 37.28
N SER A 21 -24.12 46.99 36.29
CA SER A 21 -23.81 48.22 35.52
C SER A 21 -23.45 47.82 34.08
N LYS A 22 -24.16 48.43 33.15
CA LYS A 22 -23.91 48.39 31.70
C LYS A 22 -22.62 49.18 31.40
N SER A 23 -21.76 48.60 30.59
CA SER A 23 -20.88 49.39 29.73
C SER A 23 -20.59 48.58 28.49
N GLN A 24 -20.85 49.20 27.36
CA GLN A 24 -20.47 48.74 26.01
C GLN A 24 -18.94 48.77 25.91
N THR A 25 -18.32 47.85 25.18
CA THR A 25 -17.49 48.13 24.01
C THR A 25 -16.62 46.95 23.61
N GLU A 26 -16.57 46.78 22.29
CA GLU A 26 -15.53 46.15 21.46
C GLU A 26 -15.37 44.65 21.44
N SER A 27 -16.00 44.11 20.41
CA SER A 27 -15.65 42.88 19.69
C SER A 27 -14.19 42.94 19.21
N LYS A 28 -13.31 42.12 19.78
CA LYS A 28 -12.08 41.71 19.14
C LYS A 28 -12.28 40.32 18.56
N ASN A 29 -12.41 40.27 17.23
CA ASN A 29 -12.35 39.06 16.42
C ASN A 29 -11.04 38.29 16.74
N ALA A 30 -11.17 37.18 17.43
CA ALA A 30 -10.16 36.13 17.41
C ALA A 30 -10.32 35.37 16.10
N THR A 31 -9.48 35.64 15.13
CA THR A 31 -9.32 34.90 13.89
C THR A 31 -8.86 33.48 14.21
N ASP A 32 -9.80 32.55 14.22
CA ASP A 32 -9.53 31.13 14.22
C ASP A 32 -8.89 30.78 12.86
N SER A 33 -7.57 30.61 12.88
CA SER A 33 -6.80 30.19 11.72
C SER A 33 -7.03 28.70 11.47
N THR A 34 -8.18 28.36 10.96
CA THR A 34 -8.39 27.09 10.28
C THR A 34 -7.45 27.06 9.07
N LYS A 35 -6.29 26.43 9.24
CA LYS A 35 -5.44 26.06 8.10
C LYS A 35 -6.23 25.17 7.18
N THR A 36 -6.85 25.75 6.18
CA THR A 36 -7.38 25.06 5.03
C THR A 36 -6.20 24.31 4.40
N VAL A 37 -6.18 22.99 4.54
CA VAL A 37 -5.27 22.13 3.77
C VAL A 37 -5.62 22.34 2.31
N THR A 38 -4.87 23.15 1.64
CA THR A 38 -4.96 23.34 0.19
C THR A 38 -4.73 21.97 -0.43
N LYS A 39 -5.80 21.40 -0.98
CA LYS A 39 -5.80 20.23 -1.83
C LYS A 39 -4.87 20.54 -2.99
N THR A 40 -3.63 20.06 -2.90
CA THR A 40 -2.70 20.13 -4.04
C THR A 40 -3.37 19.39 -5.19
N ALA A 41 -3.52 20.09 -6.28
CA ALA A 41 -4.15 19.59 -7.50
C ALA A 41 -3.49 18.24 -7.87
N ASP A 42 -4.32 17.23 -8.05
CA ASP A 42 -3.94 15.94 -8.62
C ASP A 42 -3.18 16.22 -9.92
N ALA A 43 -1.94 15.76 -10.01
CA ALA A 43 -1.29 15.64 -11.29
C ALA A 43 -2.21 14.78 -12.17
N PRO A 44 -2.61 15.21 -13.36
CA PRO A 44 -3.56 14.48 -14.17
C PRO A 44 -3.03 13.05 -14.35
N ALA A 45 -3.87 12.06 -14.01
CA ALA A 45 -3.59 10.69 -14.36
C ALA A 45 -3.24 10.68 -15.85
N SER A 46 -2.02 10.29 -16.17
CA SER A 46 -1.58 10.23 -17.57
C SER A 46 -2.58 9.36 -18.34
N THR A 47 -3.30 9.95 -19.27
CA THR A 47 -4.22 9.24 -20.17
C THR A 47 -3.46 8.51 -21.27
N VAL A 48 -2.20 8.16 -21.02
CA VAL A 48 -1.38 7.43 -21.98
C VAL A 48 -1.97 6.02 -22.15
N ASP A 49 -2.40 5.73 -23.37
CA ASP A 49 -2.81 4.37 -23.74
C ASP A 49 -1.58 3.46 -23.77
N VAL A 50 -1.28 2.87 -22.61
CA VAL A 50 -0.11 2.01 -22.43
C VAL A 50 -0.15 0.75 -23.30
N SER A 51 -1.32 0.37 -23.84
CA SER A 51 -1.45 -0.78 -24.75
C SER A 51 -0.70 -0.57 -26.06
N LYS A 52 -0.46 0.68 -26.44
CA LYS A 52 0.28 1.06 -27.66
C LYS A 52 1.76 1.29 -27.45
N ILE A 53 2.22 1.27 -26.19
CA ILE A 53 3.64 1.46 -25.88
C ILE A 53 4.38 0.15 -26.18
N LYS A 54 5.31 0.23 -27.13
CA LYS A 54 6.29 -0.86 -27.33
C LYS A 54 7.33 -0.82 -26.21
N PRO A 55 7.66 -1.97 -25.61
CA PRO A 55 8.74 -2.03 -24.64
C PRO A 55 10.05 -1.46 -25.23
N ALA A 56 10.72 -0.61 -24.47
CA ALA A 56 12.08 -0.17 -24.79
C ALA A 56 13.07 -1.33 -24.61
N ASP A 57 14.27 -1.17 -25.14
CA ASP A 57 15.34 -2.13 -24.87
C ASP A 57 15.74 -2.13 -23.38
N ALA A 58 16.33 -3.24 -22.96
CA ALA A 58 16.71 -3.45 -21.56
C ALA A 58 17.67 -2.38 -21.04
N LYS A 59 18.63 -1.91 -21.87
CA LYS A 59 19.60 -0.87 -21.50
C LYS A 59 18.89 0.44 -21.20
N THR A 60 17.95 0.84 -22.04
CA THR A 60 17.13 2.04 -21.83
C THR A 60 16.33 1.95 -20.53
N ILE A 61 15.68 0.82 -20.26
CA ILE A 61 14.87 0.61 -19.03
C ILE A 61 15.77 0.62 -17.80
N LEU A 62 16.92 -0.04 -17.84
CA LEU A 62 17.87 -0.11 -16.72
C LEU A 62 18.56 1.22 -16.43
N ALA A 63 18.72 2.09 -17.45
CA ALA A 63 19.26 3.44 -17.28
C ALA A 63 18.28 4.41 -16.61
N ARG A 64 16.97 4.11 -16.58
CA ARG A 64 15.98 4.95 -15.88
C ARG A 64 16.21 4.89 -14.37
N LYS A 65 16.09 6.04 -13.71
CA LYS A 65 16.11 6.09 -12.24
C LYS A 65 14.99 5.21 -11.69
N GLN A 66 15.32 4.36 -10.73
CA GLN A 66 14.30 3.52 -10.10
C GLN A 66 13.33 4.38 -9.28
N VAL A 67 12.05 4.03 -9.37
CA VAL A 67 11.01 4.60 -8.50
C VAL A 67 10.96 3.76 -7.23
N PRO A 68 10.90 4.37 -6.03
CA PRO A 68 10.66 3.65 -4.80
C PRO A 68 9.35 2.85 -4.86
N ILE A 69 9.42 1.56 -4.57
CA ILE A 69 8.25 0.67 -4.50
C ILE A 69 8.28 -0.06 -3.17
N LEU A 70 7.27 0.18 -2.33
CA LEU A 70 7.13 -0.47 -1.03
C LEU A 70 6.23 -1.70 -1.14
N CYS A 71 6.66 -2.78 -0.51
CA CYS A 71 5.89 -4.01 -0.37
C CYS A 71 5.45 -4.16 1.08
N TYR A 72 4.16 -4.01 1.32
CA TYR A 72 3.49 -4.32 2.58
C TYR A 72 2.79 -5.67 2.48
N HIS A 73 2.52 -6.30 3.62
CA HIS A 73 1.71 -7.50 3.74
C HIS A 73 0.57 -7.24 4.73
N GLN A 74 0.71 -7.62 6.00
CA GLN A 74 -0.30 -7.38 7.02
C GLN A 74 -0.15 -6.02 7.69
N VAL A 75 -1.27 -5.37 7.95
CA VAL A 75 -1.33 -4.11 8.71
C VAL A 75 -2.27 -4.28 9.91
N ARG A 76 -1.78 -4.82 10.97
CA ARG A 76 -2.50 -5.10 12.22
C ARG A 76 -1.57 -5.04 13.41
N ASN A 77 -2.12 -4.90 14.60
CA ASN A 77 -1.32 -4.95 15.81
C ASN A 77 -0.71 -6.34 16.04
N TRP A 78 0.50 -6.36 16.57
CA TRP A 78 1.22 -7.59 16.87
C TRP A 78 0.49 -8.43 17.93
N LYS A 79 0.52 -9.73 17.75
CA LYS A 79 0.03 -10.71 18.70
C LYS A 79 1.21 -11.37 19.43
N PRO A 80 1.03 -11.88 20.67
CA PRO A 80 2.10 -12.60 21.37
C PRO A 80 2.66 -13.80 20.60
N THR A 81 1.87 -14.37 19.70
CA THR A 81 2.25 -15.51 18.84
C THR A 81 3.06 -15.12 17.60
N ASP A 82 3.17 -13.82 17.28
CA ASP A 82 3.94 -13.38 16.14
C ASP A 82 5.45 -13.48 16.44
N GLY A 83 6.13 -14.38 15.74
CA GLY A 83 7.58 -14.52 15.83
C GLY A 83 8.33 -13.37 15.16
N LYS A 84 9.65 -13.28 15.38
CA LYS A 84 10.49 -12.21 14.81
C LYS A 84 10.33 -12.07 13.29
N VAL A 85 10.40 -13.18 12.57
CA VAL A 85 10.25 -13.19 11.10
C VAL A 85 8.85 -12.71 10.69
N GLY A 86 7.80 -13.16 11.39
CA GLY A 86 6.43 -12.71 11.11
C GLY A 86 6.27 -11.19 11.28
N LYS A 87 6.88 -10.63 12.32
CA LYS A 87 6.84 -9.18 12.60
C LYS A 87 7.49 -8.32 11.52
N ASP A 88 8.41 -8.84 10.73
CA ASP A 88 8.91 -8.13 9.55
C ASP A 88 7.81 -7.86 8.51
N TYR A 89 6.84 -8.75 8.42
CA TYR A 89 5.73 -8.67 7.46
C TYR A 89 4.45 -8.06 8.06
N ILE A 90 4.47 -7.67 9.34
CA ILE A 90 3.30 -7.13 10.05
C ILE A 90 3.62 -5.73 10.55
N VAL A 91 3.12 -4.72 9.88
CA VAL A 91 3.23 -3.32 10.33
C VAL A 91 2.06 -3.02 11.27
N GLU A 92 2.35 -2.53 12.49
CA GLU A 92 1.28 -2.16 13.43
C GLU A 92 0.46 -0.98 12.89
N GLU A 93 -0.83 -0.97 13.17
CA GLU A 93 -1.78 -0.01 12.63
C GLU A 93 -1.34 1.45 12.81
N GLN A 94 -0.91 1.82 14.02
CA GLN A 94 -0.48 3.18 14.28
C GLN A 94 0.81 3.52 13.52
N ASN A 95 1.75 2.58 13.46
CA ASN A 95 2.99 2.76 12.71
C ASN A 95 2.71 2.92 11.20
N PHE A 96 1.76 2.16 10.65
CA PHE A 96 1.33 2.33 9.26
C PHE A 96 0.75 3.73 9.01
N ARG A 97 -0.18 4.21 9.88
CA ARG A 97 -0.72 5.58 9.76
C ARG A 97 0.41 6.62 9.74
N ASP A 98 1.38 6.47 10.64
CA ASP A 98 2.50 7.41 10.78
C ASP A 98 3.45 7.33 9.57
N GLN A 99 3.68 6.14 9.02
CA GLN A 99 4.44 5.96 7.78
C GLN A 99 3.75 6.64 6.59
N ILE A 100 2.44 6.43 6.39
CA ILE A 100 1.69 7.08 5.30
C ILE A 100 1.64 8.58 5.49
N LYS A 101 1.43 9.07 6.72
CA LYS A 101 1.49 10.49 7.04
C LYS A 101 2.86 11.08 6.70
N MET A 102 3.95 10.40 7.06
CA MET A 102 5.32 10.84 6.74
C MET A 102 5.54 10.94 5.23
N LEU A 103 5.05 9.97 4.45
CA LEU A 103 5.14 10.02 2.99
C LEU A 103 4.39 11.25 2.44
N ALA A 104 3.17 11.50 2.90
CA ALA A 104 2.37 12.65 2.48
C ALA A 104 3.01 13.99 2.87
N ASP A 105 3.42 14.14 4.13
CA ASP A 105 4.10 15.36 4.62
C ASP A 105 5.43 15.61 3.90
N SER A 106 6.10 14.55 3.44
CA SER A 106 7.33 14.65 2.66
C SER A 106 7.09 14.94 1.17
N GLY A 107 5.84 15.05 0.74
CA GLY A 107 5.46 15.36 -0.64
C GLY A 107 5.64 14.19 -1.61
N TYR A 108 5.53 12.95 -1.16
CA TYR A 108 5.48 11.80 -2.05
C TYR A 108 4.10 11.71 -2.72
N HIS A 109 4.10 11.34 -4.02
CA HIS A 109 2.90 11.12 -4.81
C HIS A 109 2.85 9.66 -5.25
N THR A 110 1.74 8.98 -4.96
CA THR A 110 1.60 7.59 -5.40
C THR A 110 1.40 7.51 -6.90
N ILE A 111 2.10 6.57 -7.54
CA ILE A 111 1.91 6.20 -8.94
C ILE A 111 1.42 4.76 -9.06
N LEU A 112 0.79 4.46 -10.19
CA LEU A 112 0.29 3.13 -10.53
C LEU A 112 1.13 2.49 -11.65
N PRO A 113 0.99 1.19 -11.88
CA PRO A 113 1.80 0.45 -12.84
C PRO A 113 1.81 1.05 -14.26
N ASP A 114 0.70 1.57 -14.77
CA ASP A 114 0.67 2.18 -16.09
C ASP A 114 1.60 3.41 -16.21
N GLN A 115 1.65 4.23 -15.17
CA GLN A 115 2.56 5.37 -15.11
C GLN A 115 4.03 4.90 -15.06
N LEU A 116 4.32 3.87 -14.25
CA LEU A 116 5.65 3.27 -14.18
C LEU A 116 6.06 2.66 -15.52
N TYR A 117 5.14 1.91 -16.16
CA TYR A 117 5.39 1.30 -17.48
C TYR A 117 5.69 2.35 -18.54
N ALA A 118 4.87 3.42 -18.62
CA ALA A 118 5.10 4.52 -19.54
C ALA A 118 6.45 5.21 -19.28
N TYR A 119 6.76 5.51 -18.01
CA TYR A 119 8.05 6.10 -17.63
C TYR A 119 9.24 5.23 -18.05
N LEU A 120 9.22 3.95 -17.72
CA LEU A 120 10.33 3.05 -18.04
C LEU A 120 10.57 2.88 -19.53
N ASN A 121 9.51 2.85 -20.33
CA ASN A 121 9.60 2.59 -21.76
C ASN A 121 9.77 3.84 -22.62
N THR A 122 9.17 4.97 -22.25
CA THR A 122 9.16 6.19 -23.08
C THR A 122 9.84 7.39 -22.43
N GLY A 123 10.11 7.33 -21.11
CA GLY A 123 10.56 8.48 -20.33
C GLY A 123 9.44 9.45 -19.99
N ALA A 124 8.17 9.00 -20.04
CA ALA A 124 7.03 9.82 -19.64
C ALA A 124 7.24 10.43 -18.26
N ALA A 125 6.84 11.69 -18.09
CA ALA A 125 7.01 12.40 -16.83
C ALA A 125 6.20 11.72 -15.70
N LEU A 126 6.81 11.64 -14.54
CA LEU A 126 6.16 11.23 -13.30
C LEU A 126 5.93 12.47 -12.41
N PRO A 127 4.99 12.42 -11.45
CA PRO A 127 4.86 13.46 -10.45
C PRO A 127 6.16 13.62 -9.65
N SER A 128 6.31 14.73 -8.94
CA SER A 128 7.43 14.92 -8.02
C SER A 128 7.43 13.84 -6.95
N LYS A 129 8.63 13.36 -6.55
CA LYS A 129 8.79 12.29 -5.55
C LYS A 129 7.81 11.12 -5.75
N PRO A 130 7.85 10.44 -6.93
CA PRO A 130 6.95 9.33 -7.19
C PRO A 130 7.27 8.16 -6.26
N ILE A 131 6.22 7.47 -5.81
CA ILE A 131 6.32 6.23 -5.03
C ILE A 131 5.20 5.28 -5.41
N MET A 132 5.43 3.98 -5.37
CA MET A 132 4.38 2.98 -5.54
C MET A 132 4.20 2.21 -4.24
N LEU A 133 2.96 2.07 -3.80
CA LEU A 133 2.59 1.25 -2.64
C LEU A 133 2.01 -0.06 -3.14
N THR A 134 2.51 -1.18 -2.66
CA THR A 134 2.02 -2.50 -3.02
C THR A 134 1.70 -3.32 -1.79
N PHE A 135 0.66 -4.16 -1.87
CA PHE A 135 0.19 -5.02 -0.79
C PHE A 135 0.03 -6.44 -1.32
N ASP A 136 0.71 -7.40 -0.69
CA ASP A 136 0.69 -8.81 -1.08
C ASP A 136 -0.25 -9.61 -0.16
N ASP A 137 -0.60 -10.86 -0.51
CA ASP A 137 -1.25 -11.91 0.27
C ASP A 137 -2.77 -11.83 0.50
N THR A 138 -3.46 -10.75 0.14
CA THR A 138 -4.94 -10.67 0.17
C THR A 138 -5.54 -10.47 1.57
N ASP A 139 -4.77 -10.07 2.57
CA ASP A 139 -5.26 -9.92 3.94
C ASP A 139 -6.42 -8.92 4.07
N MET A 140 -7.38 -9.21 4.96
CA MET A 140 -8.59 -8.39 5.17
C MET A 140 -8.26 -6.97 5.66
N ASP A 141 -7.20 -6.81 6.42
CA ASP A 141 -6.75 -5.51 6.94
C ASP A 141 -6.39 -4.52 5.81
N GLN A 142 -5.99 -5.04 4.65
CA GLN A 142 -5.75 -4.23 3.46
C GLN A 142 -7.02 -3.51 2.98
N PHE A 143 -8.18 -4.10 3.18
CA PHE A 143 -9.47 -3.46 2.87
C PHE A 143 -9.99 -2.64 4.04
N THR A 144 -10.00 -3.21 5.25
CA THR A 144 -10.67 -2.61 6.41
C THR A 144 -9.88 -1.46 7.03
N PHE A 145 -8.57 -1.47 6.92
CA PHE A 145 -7.67 -0.52 7.56
C PHE A 145 -6.80 0.27 6.57
N VAL A 146 -6.09 -0.43 5.67
CA VAL A 146 -5.18 0.24 4.70
C VAL A 146 -5.95 1.15 3.76
N ARG A 147 -7.00 0.63 3.11
CA ARG A 147 -7.83 1.38 2.16
C ARG A 147 -8.28 2.75 2.72
N PRO A 148 -9.00 2.85 3.87
CA PRO A 148 -9.43 4.14 4.39
C PRO A 148 -8.27 5.04 4.83
N THR A 149 -7.13 4.46 5.24
CA THR A 149 -5.94 5.23 5.59
C THR A 149 -5.34 5.90 4.34
N LEU A 150 -5.20 5.17 3.23
CA LEU A 150 -4.69 5.73 1.98
C LEU A 150 -5.63 6.76 1.37
N GLN A 151 -6.93 6.54 1.44
CA GLN A 151 -7.95 7.46 0.92
C GLN A 151 -7.87 8.86 1.54
N LYS A 152 -7.47 9.00 2.81
CA LYS A 152 -7.28 10.29 3.48
C LYS A 152 -6.27 11.19 2.79
N TYR A 153 -5.31 10.60 2.08
CA TYR A 153 -4.24 11.30 1.38
C TYR A 153 -4.42 11.28 -0.15
N GLY A 154 -5.53 10.74 -0.66
CA GLY A 154 -5.75 10.54 -2.09
C GLY A 154 -4.83 9.49 -2.71
N TYR A 155 -4.20 8.66 -1.92
CA TYR A 155 -3.26 7.64 -2.36
C TYR A 155 -3.97 6.44 -2.96
N LYS A 156 -3.38 5.88 -4.03
CA LYS A 156 -3.77 4.62 -4.66
C LYS A 156 -2.63 3.62 -4.53
N ALA A 157 -2.98 2.34 -4.61
CA ALA A 157 -2.03 1.25 -4.43
C ALA A 157 -2.27 0.11 -5.42
N VAL A 158 -1.34 -0.85 -5.41
CA VAL A 158 -1.45 -2.13 -6.11
C VAL A 158 -1.68 -3.23 -5.08
N TYR A 159 -2.67 -4.08 -5.29
CA TYR A 159 -2.95 -5.23 -4.45
C TYR A 159 -2.68 -6.50 -5.23
N PHE A 160 -1.68 -7.28 -4.81
CA PHE A 160 -1.33 -8.55 -5.42
C PHE A 160 -2.06 -9.68 -4.70
N ILE A 161 -3.00 -10.30 -5.40
CA ILE A 161 -4.01 -11.20 -4.83
C ILE A 161 -3.59 -12.65 -5.01
N MET A 162 -3.51 -13.37 -3.91
CA MET A 162 -3.40 -14.83 -3.85
C MET A 162 -4.81 -15.43 -3.88
N THR A 163 -5.20 -16.07 -5.01
CA THR A 163 -6.62 -16.32 -5.27
C THR A 163 -7.24 -17.47 -4.49
N VAL A 164 -6.43 -18.37 -3.91
CA VAL A 164 -6.92 -19.42 -3.00
C VAL A 164 -7.49 -18.82 -1.70
N SER A 165 -7.00 -17.65 -1.31
CA SER A 165 -7.38 -17.00 -0.05
C SER A 165 -8.68 -16.22 -0.13
N ILE A 166 -9.15 -15.86 -1.33
CA ILE A 166 -10.32 -14.98 -1.51
C ILE A 166 -11.53 -15.48 -0.71
N GLY A 167 -12.00 -14.65 0.22
CA GLY A 167 -13.17 -14.89 1.07
C GLY A 167 -12.98 -15.94 2.17
N ARG A 168 -11.77 -16.46 2.34
CA ARG A 168 -11.49 -17.42 3.43
C ARG A 168 -11.39 -16.72 4.77
N LYS A 169 -11.88 -17.40 5.80
CA LYS A 169 -11.60 -17.08 7.20
C LYS A 169 -10.51 -18.03 7.69
N GLY A 170 -9.36 -17.45 8.02
CA GLY A 170 -8.22 -18.22 8.50
C GLY A 170 -8.18 -18.24 10.04
N LYS A 171 -7.37 -19.13 10.57
CA LYS A 171 -7.16 -19.21 12.04
C LYS A 171 -6.55 -17.91 12.61
N PHE A 172 -5.71 -17.24 11.85
CA PHE A 172 -4.92 -16.10 12.32
C PHE A 172 -5.25 -14.81 11.57
N VAL A 173 -5.69 -14.92 10.31
CA VAL A 173 -5.94 -13.81 9.39
C VAL A 173 -7.17 -14.14 8.57
N ASP A 174 -8.07 -13.19 8.41
CA ASP A 174 -9.15 -13.24 7.43
C ASP A 174 -8.71 -12.60 6.12
N TYR A 175 -9.34 -13.01 5.02
CA TYR A 175 -8.96 -12.57 3.68
C TYR A 175 -10.09 -11.83 2.98
N MET A 176 -9.72 -10.87 2.12
CA MET A 176 -10.67 -10.07 1.34
C MET A 176 -11.61 -10.94 0.50
N THR A 177 -12.87 -10.55 0.45
CA THR A 177 -13.86 -11.17 -0.45
C THR A 177 -13.70 -10.65 -1.89
N LYS A 178 -14.34 -11.33 -2.85
CA LYS A 178 -14.36 -10.88 -4.25
C LYS A 178 -15.00 -9.50 -4.41
N GLU A 179 -16.02 -9.18 -3.61
CA GLU A 179 -16.69 -7.87 -3.62
C GLU A 179 -15.76 -6.76 -3.15
N GLN A 180 -14.97 -7.02 -2.12
CA GLN A 180 -13.97 -6.08 -1.60
C GLN A 180 -12.84 -5.84 -2.59
N ILE A 181 -12.34 -6.90 -3.25
CA ILE A 181 -11.33 -6.79 -4.30
C ILE A 181 -11.89 -5.99 -5.50
N LYS A 182 -13.13 -6.26 -5.90
CA LYS A 182 -13.81 -5.47 -6.94
C LYS A 182 -13.91 -4.01 -6.54
N GLN A 183 -14.32 -3.72 -5.31
CA GLN A 183 -14.43 -2.35 -4.81
C GLN A 183 -13.09 -1.62 -4.84
N LEU A 184 -11.99 -2.25 -4.41
CA LEU A 184 -10.64 -1.67 -4.53
C LEU A 184 -10.32 -1.29 -5.98
N SER A 185 -10.64 -2.19 -6.93
CA SER A 185 -10.44 -1.94 -8.35
C SER A 185 -11.31 -0.80 -8.89
N ASP A 186 -12.58 -0.73 -8.50
CA ASP A 186 -13.52 0.31 -8.92
C ASP A 186 -13.13 1.68 -8.37
N GLU A 187 -12.49 1.72 -7.22
CA GLU A 187 -11.95 2.93 -6.59
C GLU A 187 -10.64 3.41 -7.23
N GLY A 188 -10.16 2.76 -8.29
CA GLY A 188 -8.98 3.16 -9.05
C GLY A 188 -7.65 2.60 -8.50
N ASN A 189 -7.69 1.62 -7.61
CA ASN A 189 -6.50 0.84 -7.30
C ASN A 189 -6.27 -0.21 -8.39
N VAL A 190 -5.04 -0.74 -8.47
CA VAL A 190 -4.72 -1.83 -9.39
C VAL A 190 -4.74 -3.16 -8.65
N ILE A 191 -5.36 -4.15 -9.28
CA ILE A 191 -5.31 -5.54 -8.83
C ILE A 191 -4.33 -6.28 -9.71
N GLY A 192 -3.36 -6.97 -9.10
CA GLY A 192 -2.39 -7.82 -9.78
C GLY A 192 -2.46 -9.26 -9.27
N SER A 193 -1.85 -10.18 -10.01
CA SER A 193 -1.81 -11.59 -9.63
C SER A 193 -0.66 -11.88 -8.67
N HIS A 194 -0.96 -12.63 -7.59
CA HIS A 194 0.03 -13.22 -6.68
C HIS A 194 -0.11 -14.75 -6.63
N THR A 195 -0.41 -15.35 -7.77
CA THR A 195 -0.60 -16.79 -7.96
C THR A 195 -1.90 -17.36 -7.36
N TYR A 196 -2.04 -18.67 -7.42
CA TYR A 196 -3.14 -19.38 -6.77
C TYR A 196 -2.92 -19.51 -5.26
N ASP A 197 -1.81 -20.17 -4.85
CA ASP A 197 -1.55 -20.59 -3.46
C ASP A 197 -0.15 -20.23 -2.95
N HIS A 198 0.45 -19.18 -3.51
CA HIS A 198 1.77 -18.68 -3.13
C HIS A 198 2.93 -19.66 -3.40
N LYS A 199 2.78 -20.56 -4.38
CA LYS A 199 3.84 -21.49 -4.77
C LYS A 199 5.06 -20.73 -5.31
N ASN A 200 6.26 -21.15 -4.90
CA ASN A 200 7.51 -20.54 -5.36
C ASN A 200 7.66 -20.67 -6.89
N PHE A 201 7.71 -19.53 -7.58
CA PHE A 201 7.80 -19.42 -9.04
C PHE A 201 8.98 -20.18 -9.64
N LYS A 202 10.11 -20.26 -8.93
CA LYS A 202 11.30 -21.01 -9.39
C LYS A 202 11.06 -22.52 -9.49
N LYS A 203 9.97 -23.02 -8.93
CA LYS A 203 9.62 -24.44 -8.91
C LYS A 203 8.48 -24.79 -9.89
N TYR A 204 8.03 -23.84 -10.73
CA TYR A 204 6.95 -24.10 -11.66
C TYR A 204 7.39 -25.03 -12.77
N ALA A 205 6.57 -26.04 -13.01
CA ALA A 205 6.74 -27.03 -14.08
C ALA A 205 5.38 -27.59 -14.52
N GLY A 206 5.26 -28.00 -15.77
CA GLY A 206 4.08 -28.67 -16.30
C GLY A 206 2.79 -27.90 -16.04
N LYS A 207 1.89 -28.48 -15.24
CA LYS A 207 0.57 -27.92 -14.92
C LYS A 207 0.61 -26.68 -14.02
N ASP A 208 1.73 -26.37 -13.38
CA ASP A 208 1.85 -25.20 -12.52
C ASP A 208 1.56 -23.91 -13.27
N TRP A 209 1.93 -23.82 -14.53
CA TRP A 209 1.66 -22.62 -15.34
C TRP A 209 0.17 -22.32 -15.46
N GLU A 210 -0.64 -23.37 -15.65
CA GLU A 210 -2.10 -23.21 -15.65
C GLU A 210 -2.64 -22.90 -14.25
N GLU A 211 -2.21 -23.67 -13.25
CA GLU A 211 -2.74 -23.55 -11.88
C GLU A 211 -2.37 -22.24 -11.22
N GLN A 212 -1.13 -21.81 -11.37
CA GLN A 212 -0.58 -20.66 -10.66
C GLN A 212 -0.71 -19.34 -11.44
N LEU A 213 -0.93 -19.38 -12.76
CA LEU A 213 -1.05 -18.17 -13.58
C LEU A 213 -2.40 -18.08 -14.29
N ASP A 214 -2.82 -19.09 -15.08
CA ASP A 214 -4.02 -18.98 -15.92
C ASP A 214 -5.30 -18.90 -15.07
N LYS A 215 -5.49 -19.84 -14.14
CA LYS A 215 -6.68 -19.89 -13.27
C LYS A 215 -6.82 -18.64 -12.38
N PRO A 216 -5.77 -18.19 -11.66
CA PRO A 216 -5.84 -16.95 -10.88
C PRO A 216 -6.11 -15.72 -11.75
N THR A 217 -5.44 -15.59 -12.90
CA THR A 217 -5.66 -14.48 -13.84
C THR A 217 -7.12 -14.40 -14.26
N LYS A 218 -7.68 -15.51 -14.76
CA LYS A 218 -9.09 -15.58 -15.15
C LYS A 218 -10.02 -15.18 -14.03
N LYS A 219 -9.80 -15.71 -12.81
CA LYS A 219 -10.62 -15.38 -11.63
C LYS A 219 -10.56 -13.90 -11.28
N LEU A 220 -9.39 -13.27 -11.34
CA LEU A 220 -9.24 -11.85 -11.05
C LEU A 220 -9.85 -10.96 -12.15
N GLU A 221 -9.71 -11.35 -13.42
CA GLU A 221 -10.37 -10.67 -14.54
C GLU A 221 -11.91 -10.76 -14.44
N GLU A 222 -12.45 -11.91 -14.03
CA GLU A 222 -13.90 -12.07 -13.77
C GLU A 222 -14.38 -11.17 -12.61
N ILE A 223 -13.60 -11.03 -11.55
CA ILE A 223 -13.94 -10.18 -10.39
C ILE A 223 -13.89 -8.69 -10.75
N THR A 224 -12.86 -8.27 -11.46
CA THR A 224 -12.57 -6.84 -11.67
C THR A 224 -13.13 -6.30 -12.99
N GLY A 225 -13.39 -7.16 -13.97
CA GLY A 225 -13.71 -6.76 -15.34
C GLY A 225 -12.52 -6.17 -16.10
N LYS A 226 -11.29 -6.27 -15.55
CA LYS A 226 -10.07 -5.67 -16.12
C LYS A 226 -9.03 -6.75 -16.40
N LYS A 227 -8.18 -6.53 -17.42
CA LYS A 227 -7.06 -7.42 -17.71
C LYS A 227 -6.00 -7.39 -16.61
N MET A 228 -5.46 -8.56 -16.28
CA MET A 228 -4.35 -8.70 -15.34
C MET A 228 -3.02 -8.55 -16.10
N THR A 229 -2.33 -7.48 -15.84
CA THR A 229 -1.08 -7.15 -16.54
C THR A 229 0.12 -7.06 -15.59
N GLU A 230 -0.12 -7.15 -14.29
CA GLU A 230 0.89 -7.08 -13.23
C GLU A 230 0.91 -8.38 -12.42
N PHE A 231 2.13 -8.83 -12.12
CA PHE A 231 2.40 -10.05 -11.35
C PHE A 231 3.40 -9.76 -10.23
N ALA A 232 3.20 -10.31 -9.03
CA ALA A 232 4.22 -10.33 -7.98
C ALA A 232 4.66 -11.77 -7.69
N TYR A 233 5.97 -11.97 -7.64
CA TYR A 233 6.54 -13.28 -7.34
C TYR A 233 6.36 -13.64 -5.87
N PRO A 234 5.80 -14.82 -5.53
CA PRO A 234 5.87 -15.35 -4.19
C PRO A 234 7.30 -15.34 -3.64
N PHE A 235 7.47 -14.82 -2.41
CA PHE A 235 8.78 -14.66 -1.78
C PHE A 235 9.75 -13.72 -2.52
N GLY A 236 9.29 -12.99 -3.54
CA GLY A 236 10.16 -12.22 -4.45
C GLY A 236 11.08 -13.06 -5.33
N LEU A 237 10.91 -14.39 -5.35
CA LEU A 237 11.82 -15.34 -6.00
C LEU A 237 11.42 -15.61 -7.46
N TRP A 238 12.32 -15.32 -8.37
CA TRP A 238 12.12 -15.48 -9.80
C TRP A 238 13.26 -16.25 -10.46
N ASN A 239 13.02 -16.73 -11.67
CA ASN A 239 14.04 -17.17 -12.63
C ASN A 239 13.64 -16.70 -14.03
N SER A 240 14.64 -16.46 -14.89
CA SER A 240 14.40 -15.96 -16.25
C SER A 240 13.73 -16.99 -17.17
N GLN A 241 13.79 -18.27 -16.86
CA GLN A 241 13.15 -19.33 -17.63
C GLN A 241 11.61 -19.20 -17.62
N GLY A 242 11.04 -18.58 -16.59
CA GLY A 242 9.60 -18.35 -16.51
C GLY A 242 9.11 -17.08 -17.20
N PHE A 243 9.99 -16.17 -17.63
CA PHE A 243 9.56 -14.92 -18.25
C PHE A 243 8.78 -15.10 -19.56
N PRO A 244 9.12 -16.05 -20.45
CA PRO A 244 8.31 -16.32 -21.64
C PRO A 244 6.87 -16.70 -21.30
N GLU A 245 6.66 -17.43 -20.19
CA GLU A 245 5.33 -17.82 -19.76
C GLU A 245 4.50 -16.63 -19.22
N LEU A 246 5.14 -15.67 -18.55
CA LEU A 246 4.49 -14.42 -18.17
C LEU A 246 4.14 -13.55 -19.39
N LYS A 247 5.09 -13.39 -20.31
CA LYS A 247 4.89 -12.64 -21.58
C LYS A 247 3.74 -13.20 -22.40
N LYS A 248 3.70 -14.52 -22.58
CA LYS A 248 2.65 -15.24 -23.31
C LYS A 248 1.26 -14.98 -22.75
N ARG A 249 1.15 -14.77 -21.43
CA ARG A 249 -0.11 -14.51 -20.71
C ARG A 249 -0.48 -13.04 -20.61
N GLY A 250 0.30 -12.16 -21.22
CA GLY A 250 0.02 -10.72 -21.27
C GLY A 250 0.45 -9.93 -20.03
N PHE A 251 1.21 -10.55 -19.12
CA PHE A 251 1.83 -9.77 -18.04
C PHE A 251 2.87 -8.82 -18.62
N ARG A 252 2.76 -7.53 -18.29
CA ARG A 252 3.68 -6.48 -18.76
C ARG A 252 4.83 -6.24 -17.80
N MET A 253 4.57 -6.39 -16.52
CA MET A 253 5.56 -6.22 -15.47
C MET A 253 5.40 -7.31 -14.40
N ALA A 254 6.56 -7.71 -13.83
CA ALA A 254 6.58 -8.58 -12.68
C ALA A 254 7.49 -8.02 -11.58
N PHE A 255 7.00 -8.08 -10.35
CA PHE A 255 7.57 -7.43 -9.17
C PHE A 255 8.27 -8.44 -8.27
N SER A 256 9.53 -8.15 -7.94
CA SER A 256 10.38 -8.98 -7.08
C SER A 256 10.71 -8.26 -5.77
N LEU A 257 11.44 -8.96 -4.88
CA LEU A 257 12.03 -8.40 -3.67
C LEU A 257 13.58 -8.43 -3.72
N ALA A 258 14.14 -8.95 -4.82
CA ALA A 258 15.58 -9.02 -5.00
C ALA A 258 16.17 -7.68 -5.45
N ASP A 259 17.34 -7.36 -4.95
CA ASP A 259 18.08 -6.15 -5.38
C ASP A 259 18.54 -6.23 -6.83
N LYS A 260 18.90 -7.44 -7.29
CA LYS A 260 19.37 -7.68 -8.65
C LYS A 260 18.20 -7.72 -9.62
N ARG A 261 18.26 -6.85 -10.65
CA ARG A 261 17.35 -6.87 -11.80
C ARG A 261 17.94 -7.73 -12.92
N ASP A 262 17.09 -8.39 -13.69
CA ASP A 262 17.52 -9.08 -14.91
C ASP A 262 17.98 -8.07 -15.95
N GLN A 263 19.10 -8.42 -16.63
CA GLN A 263 19.75 -7.50 -17.58
C GLN A 263 19.12 -7.54 -18.97
N ASN A 264 18.35 -8.59 -19.28
CA ASN A 264 17.69 -8.77 -20.58
C ASN A 264 16.18 -8.43 -20.51
N ASP A 265 15.56 -8.76 -19.38
CA ASP A 265 14.11 -8.61 -19.17
C ASP A 265 13.80 -7.81 -17.89
N PRO A 266 14.26 -6.55 -17.77
CA PRO A 266 14.17 -5.76 -16.54
C PRO A 266 12.73 -5.43 -16.11
N LEU A 267 11.75 -5.46 -17.02
CA LEU A 267 10.33 -5.29 -16.67
C LEU A 267 9.78 -6.46 -15.87
N TYR A 268 10.39 -7.64 -15.96
CA TYR A 268 9.98 -8.84 -15.22
C TYR A 268 10.73 -9.00 -13.89
N THR A 269 11.50 -7.98 -13.50
CA THR A 269 12.22 -7.95 -12.21
C THR A 269 12.18 -6.57 -11.58
N ILE A 270 11.01 -5.96 -11.57
CA ILE A 270 10.79 -4.66 -10.92
C ILE A 270 11.04 -4.83 -9.42
N ARG A 271 11.99 -4.07 -8.92
CA ARG A 271 12.45 -4.16 -7.54
C ARG A 271 11.48 -3.49 -6.58
N ARG A 272 11.23 -4.14 -5.44
CA ARG A 272 10.50 -3.59 -4.29
C ARG A 272 11.35 -3.76 -3.03
N ILE A 273 11.08 -2.98 -2.00
CA ILE A 273 11.59 -3.22 -0.64
C ILE A 273 10.42 -3.54 0.30
N ILE A 274 10.63 -4.51 1.20
CA ILE A 274 9.65 -4.81 2.25
C ILE A 274 9.60 -3.64 3.22
N ALA A 275 8.42 -3.11 3.47
CA ALA A 275 8.17 -2.18 4.55
C ALA A 275 8.07 -2.99 5.86
N SER A 276 9.21 -3.18 6.52
CA SER A 276 9.30 -4.00 7.73
C SER A 276 8.48 -3.42 8.88
N GLY A 277 7.79 -4.29 9.62
CA GLY A 277 7.05 -3.91 10.83
C GLY A 277 7.93 -3.30 11.93
N TYR A 278 9.25 -3.52 11.86
CA TYR A 278 10.21 -2.90 12.77
C TYR A 278 10.61 -1.47 12.37
N TRP A 279 10.22 -1.01 11.19
CA TRP A 279 10.64 0.31 10.72
C TRP A 279 9.72 1.42 11.20
N SER A 280 10.26 2.33 11.99
CA SER A 280 9.62 3.62 12.25
C SER A 280 9.47 4.43 10.95
N PRO A 281 8.63 5.48 10.91
CA PRO A 281 8.55 6.38 9.75
C PRO A 281 9.91 6.95 9.32
N LYS A 282 10.77 7.30 10.29
CA LYS A 282 12.14 7.77 10.02
C LYS A 282 13.00 6.69 9.38
N THR A 283 12.93 5.47 9.90
CA THR A 283 13.67 4.32 9.35
C THR A 283 13.19 4.00 7.93
N LEU A 284 11.87 3.98 7.69
CA LEU A 284 11.30 3.82 6.35
C LEU A 284 11.81 4.89 5.38
N SER A 285 11.75 6.17 5.78
CA SER A 285 12.25 7.30 4.96
C SER A 285 13.73 7.12 4.59
N ASN A 286 14.56 6.68 5.55
CA ASN A 286 15.98 6.43 5.30
C ASN A 286 16.18 5.25 4.33
N ASN A 287 15.46 4.16 4.51
CA ASN A 287 15.58 2.99 3.62
C ASN A 287 15.11 3.31 2.19
N ILE A 288 14.07 4.13 2.02
CA ILE A 288 13.68 4.62 0.69
C ILE A 288 14.85 5.34 0.02
N LYS A 289 15.49 6.28 0.72
CA LYS A 289 16.62 7.08 0.17
C LYS A 289 17.88 6.26 -0.11
N LEU A 290 18.13 5.22 0.69
CA LEU A 290 19.30 4.35 0.53
C LEU A 290 19.10 3.30 -0.58
N SER A 291 17.84 2.95 -0.85
CA SER A 291 17.51 1.86 -1.78
C SER A 291 17.25 2.34 -3.20
N PHE A 292 16.84 3.60 -3.39
CA PHE A 292 16.41 4.18 -4.66
C PHE A 292 17.01 5.57 -4.87
#